data_e239735b4253cea68008ad85be61bfc8
#
_entry.id   e239735b4253cea68008ad85be61bfc8
#
_cell.length_a   1.000
_cell.length_b   1.000
_cell.length_c   1.000
_cell.angle_alpha   90.00
_cell.angle_beta   90.00
_cell.angle_gamma   90.00
#
_symmetry.space_group_name_H-M   'P 1'
#
loop_
_entity.id
_entity.type
_entity.pdbx_description
1 polymer ?
#
loop_
_entity_poly.entity_id
_entity_poly.type
_entity_poly.pdbx_seq_one_letter_code
_entity_poly.pdbx_strand_id
1 'polypeptide(L)'
;GPIKVRKLSSSSDGRAYFREVVLNTVAEAKAVEYGAIEIDLVNLPDEIREEILAAERPLGGILNDHRLSYSSDPRAFLKVSADAAIREALGLDESADVLYGRSNAITGFNGESYARIVEILPPAPVPGG
;
A
#
# COMPACT_ATOMS: atom_id res chain seq x y z
N GLY A 1 -14.31 8.19 4.80
CA GLY A 1 -14.01 8.29 6.22
C GLY A 1 -12.55 8.02 6.52
N PRO A 2 -12.15 8.14 7.79
CA PRO A 2 -10.76 7.88 8.15
C PRO A 2 -10.31 6.45 7.80
N ILE A 3 -9.05 6.33 7.40
CA ILE A 3 -8.44 5.07 7.02
C ILE A 3 -7.38 4.70 8.06
N LYS A 4 -7.38 3.44 8.44
CA LYS A 4 -6.39 2.87 9.34
C LYS A 4 -5.53 1.86 8.60
N VAL A 5 -4.21 1.91 8.81
CA VAL A 5 -3.27 0.94 8.26
C VAL A 5 -3.13 -0.23 9.24
N ARG A 6 -3.32 -1.45 8.74
CA ARG A 6 -3.03 -2.67 9.47
C ARG A 6 -1.87 -3.38 8.78
N LYS A 7 -0.74 -3.45 9.45
CA LYS A 7 0.45 -4.11 8.91
C LYS A 7 0.29 -5.63 9.02
N LEU A 8 0.48 -6.33 7.91
CA LEU A 8 0.46 -7.80 7.86
C LEU A 8 1.85 -8.38 8.03
N SER A 9 2.84 -7.80 7.36
CA SER A 9 4.22 -8.23 7.43
C SER A 9 5.14 -7.07 7.08
N SER A 10 6.40 -7.17 7.49
CA SER A 10 7.43 -6.21 7.09
C SER A 10 8.82 -6.83 7.19
N SER A 11 9.73 -6.32 6.38
CA SER A 11 11.14 -6.68 6.43
C SER A 11 11.98 -5.51 5.94
N SER A 12 13.24 -5.46 6.36
CA SER A 12 14.18 -4.42 5.93
C SER A 12 15.59 -4.96 5.91
N ASP A 13 16.37 -4.55 4.90
CA ASP A 13 17.79 -4.85 4.81
C ASP A 13 18.67 -3.60 5.09
N GLY A 14 18.05 -2.52 5.60
CA GLY A 14 18.73 -1.26 5.86
C GLY A 14 18.74 -0.31 4.68
N ARG A 15 18.55 -0.79 3.46
CA ARG A 15 18.50 0.03 2.24
C ARG A 15 17.06 0.17 1.73
N ALA A 16 16.31 -0.91 1.80
CA ALA A 16 14.92 -0.94 1.39
C ALA A 16 14.07 -1.52 2.52
N TYR A 17 12.82 -1.12 2.54
CA TYR A 17 11.84 -1.59 3.49
C TYR A 17 10.64 -2.13 2.74
N PHE A 18 10.25 -3.34 3.06
CA PHE A 18 9.06 -3.99 2.47
C PHE A 18 7.99 -4.10 3.52
N ARG A 19 6.75 -3.82 3.13
CA ARG A 19 5.62 -4.13 4.00
C ARG A 19 4.40 -4.50 3.19
N GLU A 20 3.58 -5.35 3.80
CA GLU A 20 2.24 -5.66 3.31
C GLU A 20 1.26 -5.11 4.33
N VAL A 21 0.27 -4.41 3.84
CA VAL A 21 -0.71 -3.75 4.69
C VAL A 21 -2.11 -3.94 4.15
N VAL A 22 -3.10 -3.81 5.03
CA VAL A 22 -4.49 -3.66 4.66
C VAL A 22 -4.93 -2.29 5.15
N LEU A 23 -5.59 -1.54 4.28
CA LEU A 23 -6.23 -0.28 4.66
C LEU A 23 -7.67 -0.58 5.02
N ASN A 24 -8.07 -0.16 6.21
CA ASN A 24 -9.41 -0.39 6.73
C ASN A 24 -10.09 0.95 6.99
N THR A 25 -11.42 0.98 6.81
CA THR A 25 -12.19 2.11 7.32
C THR A 25 -12.24 2.02 8.84
N VAL A 26 -12.06 3.15 9.51
CA VAL A 26 -12.09 3.17 10.98
C VAL A 26 -13.48 2.86 11.51
N ALA A 27 -14.50 3.43 10.87
CA ALA A 27 -15.89 3.30 11.36
C ALA A 27 -16.43 1.87 11.27
N GLU A 28 -16.11 1.13 10.21
CA GLU A 28 -16.67 -0.20 9.95
C GLU A 28 -15.65 -1.32 10.03
N ALA A 29 -14.38 -0.98 10.25
CA ALA A 29 -13.26 -1.91 10.21
C ALA A 29 -13.24 -2.75 8.92
N LYS A 30 -13.78 -2.20 7.82
CA LYS A 30 -13.88 -2.88 6.54
C LYS A 30 -12.61 -2.70 5.73
N ALA A 31 -12.06 -3.78 5.19
CA ALA A 31 -10.89 -3.73 4.32
C ALA A 31 -11.27 -3.09 2.98
N VAL A 32 -10.58 -2.02 2.61
CA VAL A 32 -10.82 -1.30 1.35
C VAL A 32 -9.69 -1.45 0.36
N GLU A 33 -8.53 -1.94 0.80
CA GLU A 33 -7.38 -2.12 -0.07
C GLU A 33 -6.34 -3.00 0.59
N TYR A 34 -5.70 -3.86 -0.22
CA TYR A 34 -4.47 -4.56 0.14
C TYR A 34 -3.32 -3.89 -0.59
N GLY A 35 -2.23 -3.62 0.10
CA GLY A 35 -1.07 -2.99 -0.49
C GLY A 35 0.22 -3.72 -0.15
N ALA A 36 1.08 -3.86 -1.14
CA ALA A 36 2.46 -4.28 -0.96
C ALA A 36 3.34 -3.14 -1.43
N ILE A 37 4.30 -2.74 -0.61
CA ILE A 37 5.15 -1.60 -0.92
C ILE A 37 6.61 -1.92 -0.63
N GLU A 38 7.47 -1.50 -1.56
CA GLU A 38 8.91 -1.48 -1.36
C GLU A 38 9.36 -0.02 -1.32
N ILE A 39 9.98 0.37 -0.23
CA ILE A 39 10.41 1.75 -0.02
C ILE A 39 11.93 1.80 -0.04
N ASP A 40 12.47 2.71 -0.87
CA ASP A 40 13.92 2.92 -0.98
C ASP A 40 14.38 3.89 0.11
N LEU A 41 14.61 3.37 1.30
CA LEU A 41 14.98 4.16 2.48
C LEU A 41 16.21 5.02 2.25
N VAL A 42 17.17 4.54 1.45
CA VAL A 42 18.42 5.25 1.19
C VAL A 42 18.19 6.61 0.50
N ASN A 43 17.05 6.78 -0.17
CA ASN A 43 16.73 8.01 -0.89
C ASN A 43 15.87 8.98 -0.07
N LEU A 44 15.57 8.63 1.18
CA LEU A 44 14.69 9.41 2.04
C LEU A 44 15.42 9.99 3.24
N PRO A 45 15.01 11.19 3.73
CA PRO A 45 15.58 11.77 4.96
C PRO A 45 15.34 10.88 6.19
N ASP A 46 16.24 10.98 7.17
CA ASP A 46 16.20 10.16 8.37
C ASP A 46 14.87 10.23 9.12
N GLU A 47 14.31 11.43 9.25
CA GLU A 47 13.04 11.64 9.96
C GLU A 47 11.88 10.88 9.31
N ILE A 48 11.87 10.86 7.98
CA ILE A 48 10.85 10.15 7.22
C ILE A 48 11.06 8.65 7.35
N ARG A 49 12.31 8.18 7.30
CA ARG A 49 12.62 6.76 7.49
C ARG A 49 12.10 6.23 8.83
N GLU A 50 12.29 7.00 9.89
CA GLU A 50 11.81 6.60 11.22
C GLU A 50 10.30 6.41 11.27
N GLU A 51 9.54 7.32 10.67
CA GLU A 51 8.08 7.20 10.62
C GLU A 51 7.63 6.02 9.78
N ILE A 52 8.32 5.75 8.67
CA ILE A 52 8.01 4.61 7.81
C ILE A 52 8.21 3.30 8.58
N LEU A 53 9.31 3.19 9.30
CA LEU A 53 9.62 1.98 10.07
C LEU A 53 8.62 1.75 11.20
N ALA A 54 7.98 2.80 11.72
CA ALA A 54 6.91 2.66 12.70
C ALA A 54 5.63 2.08 12.09
N ALA A 55 5.45 2.21 10.77
CA ALA A 55 4.33 1.62 10.00
C ALA A 55 2.93 1.99 10.49
N GLU A 56 2.78 3.20 11.06
CA GLU A 56 1.49 3.64 11.61
C GLU A 56 0.62 4.39 10.62
N ARG A 57 1.19 4.84 9.50
CA ARG A 57 0.50 5.69 8.53
C ARG A 57 0.84 5.30 7.10
N PRO A 58 -0.06 5.58 6.14
CA PRO A 58 0.26 5.44 4.72
C PRO A 58 1.45 6.34 4.32
N LEU A 59 2.26 5.87 3.37
CA LEU A 59 3.45 6.61 2.92
C LEU A 59 3.10 8.02 2.43
N GLY A 60 2.05 8.17 1.62
CA GLY A 60 1.66 9.47 1.10
C GLY A 60 1.41 10.50 2.18
N GLY A 61 0.77 10.09 3.29
CA GLY A 61 0.54 10.97 4.43
C GLY A 61 1.83 11.43 5.09
N ILE A 62 2.78 10.51 5.22
CA ILE A 62 4.09 10.84 5.80
C ILE A 62 4.83 11.86 4.91
N LEU A 63 4.89 11.61 3.60
CA LEU A 63 5.56 12.52 2.67
C LEU A 63 4.92 13.90 2.67
N ASN A 64 3.60 13.98 2.71
CA ASN A 64 2.87 15.23 2.71
C ASN A 64 3.13 16.03 4.00
N ASP A 65 3.16 15.37 5.15
CA ASP A 65 3.41 16.03 6.42
C ASP A 65 4.81 16.66 6.49
N HIS A 66 5.79 16.01 5.88
CA HIS A 66 7.15 16.54 5.81
C HIS A 66 7.36 17.47 4.62
N ARG A 67 6.31 17.74 3.84
CA ARG A 67 6.35 18.58 2.67
C ARG A 67 7.41 18.14 1.66
N LEU A 68 7.64 16.86 1.57
CA LEU A 68 8.57 16.29 0.61
C LEU A 68 7.89 16.20 -0.76
N SER A 69 8.46 16.84 -1.75
CA SER A 69 7.91 16.81 -3.11
C SER A 69 8.08 15.43 -3.73
N TYR A 70 7.01 14.91 -4.30
CA TYR A 70 7.03 13.63 -4.99
C TYR A 70 5.95 13.59 -6.07
N SER A 71 6.13 12.66 -7.01
CA SER A 71 5.08 12.34 -7.97
C SER A 71 4.75 10.85 -7.88
N SER A 72 3.49 10.54 -8.14
CA SER A 72 2.99 9.17 -8.17
C SER A 72 2.60 8.86 -9.61
N ASP A 73 3.31 7.92 -10.22
CA ASP A 73 3.10 7.56 -11.62
C ASP A 73 2.55 6.14 -11.74
N PRO A 74 1.35 5.98 -12.30
CA PRO A 74 0.84 4.65 -12.59
C PRO A 74 1.76 3.93 -13.57
N ARG A 75 2.09 2.67 -13.27
CA ARG A 75 2.96 1.87 -14.14
C ARG A 75 2.21 0.79 -14.89
N ALA A 76 1.26 0.12 -14.22
CA ALA A 76 0.51 -0.96 -14.85
C ALA A 76 -0.81 -1.18 -14.13
N PHE A 77 -1.80 -1.66 -14.90
CA PHE A 77 -2.99 -2.28 -14.32
C PHE A 77 -2.72 -3.76 -14.20
N LEU A 78 -3.16 -4.36 -13.09
CA LEU A 78 -2.85 -5.73 -12.74
C LEU A 78 -4.12 -6.56 -12.65
N LYS A 79 -4.01 -7.80 -13.12
CA LYS A 79 -5.01 -8.84 -12.90
C LYS A 79 -4.32 -9.92 -12.08
N VAL A 80 -4.81 -10.17 -10.89
CA VAL A 80 -4.11 -10.99 -9.90
C VAL A 80 -5.02 -12.15 -9.50
N SER A 81 -4.47 -13.37 -9.49
CA SER A 81 -5.16 -14.50 -8.89
C SER A 81 -5.18 -14.35 -7.38
N ALA A 82 -6.36 -14.44 -6.80
CA ALA A 82 -6.52 -14.32 -5.36
C ALA A 82 -5.99 -15.57 -4.67
N ASP A 83 -4.92 -15.45 -3.91
CA ASP A 83 -4.42 -16.54 -3.07
C ASP A 83 -5.08 -16.48 -1.68
N ALA A 84 -4.78 -17.49 -0.85
CA ALA A 84 -5.38 -17.57 0.47
C ALA A 84 -5.04 -16.37 1.36
N ALA A 85 -3.80 -15.87 1.27
CA ALA A 85 -3.36 -14.74 2.07
C ALA A 85 -4.09 -13.45 1.69
N ILE A 86 -4.28 -13.20 0.41
CA ILE A 86 -5.00 -12.02 -0.08
C ILE A 86 -6.48 -12.11 0.28
N ARG A 87 -7.11 -13.29 0.12
CA ARG A 87 -8.50 -13.50 0.50
C ARG A 87 -8.71 -13.21 1.98
N GLU A 88 -7.84 -13.73 2.83
CA GLU A 88 -7.91 -13.49 4.27
C GLU A 88 -7.73 -12.02 4.59
N ALA A 89 -6.74 -11.38 4.00
CA ALA A 89 -6.44 -9.96 4.24
C ALA A 89 -7.61 -9.06 3.87
N LEU A 90 -8.29 -9.33 2.76
CA LEU A 90 -9.42 -8.53 2.28
C LEU A 90 -10.79 -9.03 2.76
N GLY A 91 -10.83 -10.11 3.53
CA GLY A 91 -12.09 -10.65 4.02
C GLY A 91 -12.95 -11.26 2.93
N LEU A 92 -12.35 -11.86 1.91
CA LEU A 92 -13.05 -12.43 0.77
C LEU A 92 -13.35 -13.90 0.98
N ASP A 93 -14.42 -14.37 0.33
CA ASP A 93 -14.75 -15.79 0.33
C ASP A 93 -14.00 -16.52 -0.79
N GLU A 94 -14.22 -17.85 -0.87
CA GLU A 94 -13.54 -18.69 -1.86
C GLU A 94 -13.98 -18.44 -3.31
N SER A 95 -15.07 -17.70 -3.52
CA SER A 95 -15.54 -17.40 -4.87
C SER A 95 -14.76 -16.28 -5.54
N ALA A 96 -13.96 -15.52 -4.78
CA ALA A 96 -13.15 -14.44 -5.32
C ALA A 96 -11.86 -15.01 -5.91
N ASP A 97 -11.86 -15.34 -7.21
CA ASP A 97 -10.71 -15.94 -7.89
C ASP A 97 -9.74 -14.93 -8.49
N VAL A 98 -10.27 -13.81 -8.95
CA VAL A 98 -9.48 -12.79 -9.65
C VAL A 98 -9.75 -11.42 -9.05
N LEU A 99 -8.69 -10.70 -8.83
CA LEU A 99 -8.74 -9.33 -8.32
C LEU A 99 -8.00 -8.42 -9.29
N TYR A 100 -8.35 -7.14 -9.24
CA TYR A 100 -7.71 -6.13 -10.05
C TYR A 100 -6.97 -5.15 -9.16
N GLY A 101 -5.87 -4.67 -9.67
CA GLY A 101 -5.03 -3.72 -8.95
C GLY A 101 -4.24 -2.85 -9.90
N ARG A 102 -3.33 -2.12 -9.32
CA ARG A 102 -2.44 -1.25 -10.06
C ARG A 102 -1.08 -1.19 -9.38
N SER A 103 -0.05 -0.92 -10.16
CA SER A 103 1.25 -0.60 -9.63
C SER A 103 1.57 0.87 -9.89
N ASN A 104 2.20 1.50 -8.90
CA ASN A 104 2.63 2.89 -8.98
C ASN A 104 4.08 3.01 -8.57
N ALA A 105 4.79 3.98 -9.17
CA ALA A 105 6.10 4.38 -8.72
C ALA A 105 5.99 5.75 -8.06
N ILE A 106 6.61 5.91 -6.90
CA ILE A 106 6.72 7.19 -6.20
C ILE A 106 8.14 7.68 -6.39
N THR A 107 8.28 8.84 -7.02
CA THR A 107 9.59 9.43 -7.33
C THR A 107 9.71 10.81 -6.72
N GLY A 108 10.92 11.16 -6.33
CA GLY A 108 11.23 12.48 -5.79
C GLY A 108 11.43 13.51 -6.87
N PHE A 109 11.65 14.74 -6.43
CA PHE A 109 11.82 15.94 -7.27
C PHE A 109 12.89 15.75 -8.35
N ASN A 110 13.99 15.10 -8.02
CA ASN A 110 15.10 14.90 -8.96
C ASN A 110 15.09 13.52 -9.64
N GLY A 111 13.97 12.83 -9.60
CA GLY A 111 13.82 11.53 -10.25
C GLY A 111 14.26 10.34 -9.41
N GLU A 112 14.65 10.55 -8.16
CA GLU A 112 15.01 9.44 -7.28
C GLU A 112 13.79 8.57 -6.97
N SER A 113 13.98 7.25 -6.96
CA SER A 113 12.92 6.34 -6.55
C SER A 113 12.73 6.39 -5.04
N TYR A 114 11.51 6.68 -4.59
CA TYR A 114 11.16 6.58 -3.18
C TYR A 114 10.47 5.27 -2.87
N ALA A 115 9.61 4.79 -3.77
CA ALA A 115 8.88 3.56 -3.52
C ALA A 115 8.25 2.98 -4.77
N ARG A 116 7.93 1.70 -4.70
CA ARG A 116 7.12 0.97 -5.67
C ARG A 116 5.96 0.35 -4.91
N ILE A 117 4.74 0.58 -5.39
CA ILE A 117 3.53 0.19 -4.69
C ILE A 117 2.68 -0.68 -5.60
N VAL A 118 2.19 -1.80 -5.06
CA VAL A 118 1.15 -2.60 -5.68
C VAL A 118 -0.09 -2.49 -4.80
N GLU A 119 -1.20 -2.07 -5.39
CA GLU A 119 -2.47 -1.90 -4.70
C GLU A 119 -3.49 -2.86 -5.30
N ILE A 120 -4.17 -3.63 -4.46
CA ILE A 120 -5.20 -4.58 -4.88
C ILE A 120 -6.49 -4.22 -4.17
N LEU A 121 -7.55 -4.05 -4.96
CA LEU A 121 -8.86 -3.67 -4.44
C LEU A 121 -9.75 -4.90 -4.30
N PRO A 122 -10.62 -4.96 -3.29
CA PRO A 122 -11.62 -6.00 -3.22
C PRO A 122 -12.61 -5.86 -4.39
N PRO A 123 -13.31 -6.94 -4.76
CA PRO A 123 -14.33 -6.87 -5.80
C PRO A 123 -15.40 -5.84 -5.44
N ALA A 124 -15.90 -5.12 -6.46
CA ALA A 124 -16.99 -4.18 -6.24
C ALA A 124 -18.25 -4.95 -5.81
N PRO A 125 -19.11 -4.35 -4.94
CA PRO A 125 -20.39 -4.96 -4.60
C PRO A 125 -21.22 -5.19 -5.85
N VAL A 126 -21.91 -6.33 -5.91
CA VAL A 126 -22.79 -6.64 -7.04
C VAL A 126 -24.06 -5.81 -6.93
N PRO A 127 -24.38 -4.92 -7.93
CA PRO A 127 -25.58 -4.13 -7.88
C PRO A 127 -26.84 -5.00 -7.83
N GLY A 128 -27.79 -4.67 -6.97
CA GLY A 128 -29.07 -5.34 -6.88
C GLY A 128 -29.02 -6.73 -6.25
N GLY A 129 -27.87 -7.07 -5.67
CA GLY A 129 -27.69 -8.34 -4.98
C GLY A 129 -28.39 -8.36 -3.64
#